data_bb3e3886f1b91ed5d1105b80dfd552a1
#
_entry.id   bb3e3886f1b91ed5d1105b80dfd552a1
#
_cell.length_a   1.000
_cell.length_b   1.000
_cell.length_c   1.000
_cell.angle_alpha   90.00
_cell.angle_beta   90.00
_cell.angle_gamma   90.00
#
_symmetry.space_group_name_H-M   'P 1'
#
loop_
_entity.id
_entity.type
_entity.pdbx_description
1 polymer ?
#
loop_
_entity_poly.entity_id
_entity_poly.type
_entity_poly.pdbx_seq_one_letter_code
_entity_poly.pdbx_strand_id
1 'polypeptide(L)'
;MPSSIDSISPITCDVLIIGAGLAGLSAANDLQQAGLKVLVVDKGRGLGGRLAGRRIGDATFDHGAQFMTARDSRFKASVAEWIEAGVAKEWYSSYPGHPNGHPRYRGVPTMTAVAKYLATDMNVLRTTRVDSIRQESVQDSAQDNQLWSAALDNGDTISAKALLITSPVPQTIDLLASGNISVPADKQARLDFRKIIWWESPASHN
;
A
#
# COMPACT_ATOMS: atom_id res chain seq x y z
N MET A 1 0.47 4.32 -45.47
CA MET A 1 -0.64 4.22 -44.51
C MET A 1 -0.05 3.62 -43.25
N PRO A 2 0.19 4.36 -42.15
CA PRO A 2 0.57 3.74 -40.88
C PRO A 2 -0.69 3.08 -40.33
N SER A 3 -0.56 1.80 -40.00
CA SER A 3 -1.56 0.95 -39.37
C SER A 3 -2.02 1.58 -38.04
N SER A 4 -3.35 1.60 -37.86
CA SER A 4 -4.03 1.94 -36.62
C SER A 4 -3.35 1.26 -35.46
N ILE A 5 -2.88 2.06 -34.51
CA ILE A 5 -2.48 1.61 -33.18
C ILE A 5 -3.78 1.06 -32.57
N ASP A 6 -3.86 -0.26 -32.40
CA ASP A 6 -4.91 -0.89 -31.60
C ASP A 6 -4.89 -0.22 -30.23
N SER A 7 -5.88 0.61 -29.96
CA SER A 7 -6.09 1.20 -28.65
C SER A 7 -6.41 0.06 -27.68
N ILE A 8 -5.44 -0.37 -26.90
CA ILE A 8 -5.63 -1.32 -25.82
C ILE A 8 -6.70 -0.71 -24.90
N SER A 9 -7.84 -1.37 -24.77
CA SER A 9 -8.91 -0.90 -23.90
C SER A 9 -8.35 -0.73 -22.47
N PRO A 10 -8.62 0.39 -21.79
CA PRO A 10 -8.10 0.63 -20.47
C PRO A 10 -8.55 -0.47 -19.49
N ILE A 11 -7.65 -0.88 -18.61
CA ILE A 11 -7.98 -1.79 -17.51
C ILE A 11 -8.99 -1.08 -16.60
N THR A 12 -10.14 -1.71 -16.30
CA THR A 12 -11.20 -1.08 -15.50
C THR A 12 -11.41 -1.80 -14.18
N CYS A 13 -11.63 -1.02 -13.12
CA CYS A 13 -11.99 -1.53 -11.78
C CYS A 13 -12.93 -0.56 -11.03
N ASP A 14 -13.52 -1.02 -9.93
CA ASP A 14 -14.29 -0.13 -9.07
C ASP A 14 -13.35 0.72 -8.22
N VAL A 15 -12.31 0.11 -7.64
CA VAL A 15 -11.32 0.80 -6.81
C VAL A 15 -9.92 0.45 -7.26
N LEU A 16 -9.13 1.48 -7.60
CA LEU A 16 -7.70 1.37 -7.80
C LEU A 16 -6.99 1.72 -6.48
N ILE A 17 -6.13 0.82 -6.01
CA ILE A 17 -5.28 1.05 -4.83
C ILE A 17 -3.83 1.20 -5.27
N ILE A 18 -3.20 2.30 -4.91
CA ILE A 18 -1.78 2.56 -5.16
C ILE A 18 -0.98 2.25 -3.89
N GLY A 19 -0.23 1.15 -3.94
CA GLY A 19 0.61 0.64 -2.86
C GLY A 19 0.15 -0.70 -2.29
N ALA A 20 1.00 -1.73 -2.41
CA ALA A 20 0.79 -3.07 -1.85
C ALA A 20 1.49 -3.26 -0.50
N GLY A 21 1.45 -2.21 0.35
CA GLY A 21 1.81 -2.29 1.76
C GLY A 21 0.65 -2.83 2.61
N LEU A 22 0.85 -2.95 3.93
CA LEU A 22 -0.18 -3.45 4.84
C LEU A 22 -1.52 -2.71 4.67
N ALA A 23 -1.50 -1.38 4.64
CA ALA A 23 -2.71 -0.58 4.53
C ALA A 23 -3.47 -0.84 3.21
N GLY A 24 -2.74 -0.88 2.07
CA GLY A 24 -3.35 -1.11 0.76
C GLY A 24 -3.92 -2.52 0.63
N LEU A 25 -3.19 -3.53 1.10
CA LEU A 25 -3.65 -4.92 1.04
C LEU A 25 -4.83 -5.18 1.99
N SER A 26 -4.82 -4.60 3.20
CA SER A 26 -5.98 -4.70 4.11
C SER A 26 -7.22 -4.04 3.50
N ALA A 27 -7.07 -2.83 2.97
CA ALA A 27 -8.18 -2.15 2.30
C ALA A 27 -8.70 -2.93 1.08
N ALA A 28 -7.79 -3.53 0.28
CA ALA A 28 -8.16 -4.37 -0.85
C ALA A 28 -9.00 -5.57 -0.41
N ASN A 29 -8.59 -6.23 0.67
CA ASN A 29 -9.32 -7.38 1.23
C ASN A 29 -10.73 -6.97 1.65
N ASP A 30 -10.89 -5.90 2.43
CA ASP A 30 -12.18 -5.42 2.90
C ASP A 30 -13.11 -5.03 1.73
N LEU A 31 -12.56 -4.34 0.71
CA LEU A 31 -13.32 -3.91 -0.46
C LEU A 31 -13.73 -5.10 -1.35
N GLN A 32 -12.87 -6.11 -1.52
CA GLN A 32 -13.22 -7.32 -2.25
C GLN A 32 -14.31 -8.13 -1.52
N GLN A 33 -14.23 -8.23 -0.19
CA GLN A 33 -15.28 -8.85 0.61
C GLN A 33 -16.62 -8.11 0.50
N ALA A 34 -16.59 -6.81 0.25
CA ALA A 34 -17.78 -6.00 -0.06
C ALA A 34 -18.26 -6.16 -1.52
N GLY A 35 -17.65 -7.04 -2.32
CA GLY A 35 -18.05 -7.34 -3.69
C GLY A 35 -17.53 -6.35 -4.74
N LEU A 36 -16.57 -5.48 -4.41
CA LEU A 36 -16.00 -4.51 -5.34
C LEU A 36 -14.85 -5.14 -6.16
N LYS A 37 -14.76 -4.77 -7.43
CA LYS A 37 -13.63 -5.11 -8.29
C LYS A 37 -12.44 -4.20 -7.94
N VAL A 38 -11.47 -4.75 -7.23
CA VAL A 38 -10.28 -4.01 -6.76
C VAL A 38 -9.06 -4.40 -7.60
N LEU A 39 -8.27 -3.40 -7.93
CA LEU A 39 -6.94 -3.58 -8.52
C LEU A 39 -5.91 -2.85 -7.66
N VAL A 40 -4.86 -3.55 -7.27
CA VAL A 40 -3.73 -2.98 -6.52
C VAL A 40 -2.54 -2.81 -7.46
N VAL A 41 -1.88 -1.65 -7.41
CA VAL A 41 -0.66 -1.38 -8.19
C VAL A 41 0.46 -1.03 -7.22
N ASP A 42 1.63 -1.65 -7.40
CA ASP A 42 2.83 -1.35 -6.60
C ASP A 42 4.08 -1.31 -7.48
N LYS A 43 4.92 -0.30 -7.28
CA LYS A 43 6.20 -0.15 -7.99
C LYS A 43 7.24 -1.19 -7.58
N GLY A 44 7.06 -1.81 -6.41
CA GLY A 44 7.97 -2.80 -5.86
C GLY A 44 7.81 -4.18 -6.50
N ARG A 45 8.90 -4.93 -6.58
CA ARG A 45 8.86 -6.33 -7.01
C ARG A 45 8.19 -7.24 -5.97
N GLY A 46 8.31 -6.88 -4.69
CA GLY A 46 7.78 -7.63 -3.55
C GLY A 46 6.58 -6.94 -2.92
N LEU A 47 5.74 -7.74 -2.29
CA LEU A 47 4.63 -7.27 -1.48
C LEU A 47 5.10 -6.79 -0.11
N GLY A 48 4.27 -5.95 0.55
CA GLY A 48 4.40 -5.60 1.95
C GLY A 48 4.98 -4.20 2.22
N GLY A 49 5.63 -3.56 1.23
CA GLY A 49 6.20 -2.23 1.46
C GLY A 49 7.12 -2.22 2.69
N ARG A 50 6.73 -1.52 3.77
CA ARG A 50 7.49 -1.47 5.05
C ARG A 50 7.44 -2.77 5.87
N LEU A 51 6.69 -3.79 5.45
CA LEU A 51 6.77 -5.15 5.99
C LEU A 51 7.74 -6.03 5.19
N ALA A 52 8.43 -5.48 4.19
CA ALA A 52 9.26 -6.28 3.30
C ALA A 52 10.47 -6.85 4.04
N GLY A 53 10.69 -8.14 3.85
CA GLY A 53 11.92 -8.84 4.23
C GLY A 53 12.91 -8.91 3.07
N ARG A 54 14.17 -9.14 3.36
CA ARG A 54 15.24 -9.28 2.40
C ARG A 54 16.01 -10.57 2.63
N ARG A 55 16.28 -11.30 1.56
CA ARG A 55 17.20 -12.46 1.61
C ARG A 55 18.61 -11.98 1.29
N ILE A 56 19.57 -12.45 2.09
CA ILE A 56 21.01 -12.24 1.89
C ILE A 56 21.68 -13.61 2.11
N GLY A 57 22.17 -14.23 1.05
CA GLY A 57 22.60 -15.63 1.10
C GLY A 57 21.45 -16.54 1.53
N ASP A 58 21.68 -17.39 2.52
CA ASP A 58 20.69 -18.29 3.09
C ASP A 58 19.85 -17.67 4.21
N ALA A 59 20.22 -16.47 4.66
CA ALA A 59 19.51 -15.78 5.73
C ALA A 59 18.44 -14.83 5.19
N THR A 60 17.35 -14.68 5.96
CA THR A 60 16.28 -13.74 5.66
C THR A 60 16.10 -12.76 6.81
N PHE A 61 16.01 -11.48 6.50
CA PHE A 61 15.95 -10.39 7.45
C PHE A 61 14.73 -9.52 7.19
N ASP A 62 14.07 -9.06 8.25
CA ASP A 62 13.10 -7.97 8.18
C ASP A 62 13.86 -6.65 8.24
N HIS A 63 13.97 -5.94 7.13
CA HIS A 63 14.65 -4.65 7.03
C HIS A 63 13.72 -3.45 7.22
N GLY A 64 12.41 -3.72 7.27
CA GLY A 64 11.36 -2.78 7.64
C GLY A 64 10.87 -3.02 9.07
N ALA A 65 9.55 -3.21 9.24
CA ALA A 65 8.97 -3.58 10.51
C ALA A 65 9.40 -4.99 10.91
N GLN A 66 9.96 -5.13 12.11
CA GLN A 66 10.40 -6.43 12.66
C GLN A 66 9.29 -7.12 13.47
N PHE A 67 8.37 -6.33 13.98
CA PHE A 67 7.22 -6.79 14.76
C PHE A 67 6.06 -5.81 14.64
N MET A 68 4.90 -6.23 15.13
CA MET A 68 3.72 -5.40 15.31
C MET A 68 3.15 -5.58 16.72
N THR A 69 2.44 -4.56 17.19
CA THR A 69 1.66 -4.63 18.42
C THR A 69 0.20 -4.33 18.12
N ALA A 70 -0.72 -5.07 18.68
CA ALA A 70 -2.16 -4.88 18.46
C ALA A 70 -2.82 -4.37 19.75
N ARG A 71 -3.41 -3.16 19.68
CA ARG A 71 -4.19 -2.58 20.80
C ARG A 71 -5.66 -2.46 20.44
N ASP A 72 -5.97 -1.99 19.23
CA ASP A 72 -7.34 -1.91 18.69
C ASP A 72 -7.92 -3.32 18.52
N SER A 73 -9.20 -3.50 18.89
CA SER A 73 -9.87 -4.80 18.85
C SER A 73 -9.94 -5.40 17.43
N ARG A 74 -10.14 -4.58 16.41
CA ARG A 74 -10.19 -5.01 15.01
C ARG A 74 -8.82 -5.52 14.56
N PHE A 75 -7.76 -4.78 14.90
CA PHE A 75 -6.41 -5.21 14.57
C PHE A 75 -5.98 -6.45 15.34
N LYS A 76 -6.45 -6.62 16.61
CA LYS A 76 -6.27 -7.88 17.36
C LYS A 76 -6.92 -9.07 16.64
N ALA A 77 -8.12 -8.88 16.10
CA ALA A 77 -8.81 -9.93 15.33
C ALA A 77 -8.00 -10.32 14.07
N SER A 78 -7.51 -9.35 13.31
CA SER A 78 -6.64 -9.62 12.15
C SER A 78 -5.37 -10.37 12.56
N VAL A 79 -4.71 -9.96 13.65
CA VAL A 79 -3.49 -10.66 14.13
C VAL A 79 -3.81 -12.09 14.57
N ALA A 80 -4.96 -12.33 15.21
CA ALA A 80 -5.39 -13.68 15.61
C ALA A 80 -5.62 -14.56 14.37
N GLU A 81 -6.27 -14.04 13.34
CA GLU A 81 -6.44 -14.72 12.04
C GLU A 81 -5.09 -15.08 11.41
N TRP A 82 -4.13 -14.15 11.39
CA TRP A 82 -2.79 -14.42 10.83
C TRP A 82 -2.00 -15.45 11.63
N ILE A 83 -2.23 -15.54 12.94
CA ILE A 83 -1.65 -16.59 13.79
C ILE A 83 -2.28 -17.93 13.46
N GLU A 84 -3.59 -18.00 13.33
CA GLU A 84 -4.31 -19.23 12.96
C GLU A 84 -3.88 -19.71 11.57
N ALA A 85 -3.69 -18.79 10.61
CA ALA A 85 -3.16 -19.07 9.27
C ALA A 85 -1.65 -19.45 9.28
N GLY A 86 -0.96 -19.39 10.42
CA GLY A 86 0.45 -19.73 10.53
C GLY A 86 1.42 -18.70 9.92
N VAL A 87 0.94 -17.53 9.50
CA VAL A 87 1.76 -16.48 8.88
C VAL A 87 2.26 -15.43 9.87
N ALA A 88 1.77 -15.48 11.11
CA ALA A 88 2.27 -14.69 12.22
C ALA A 88 2.37 -15.53 13.48
N LYS A 89 3.14 -15.04 14.47
CA LYS A 89 3.18 -15.62 15.81
C LYS A 89 3.55 -14.56 16.84
N GLU A 90 3.20 -14.82 18.11
CA GLU A 90 3.76 -14.05 19.20
C GLU A 90 5.27 -14.25 19.25
N TRP A 91 6.02 -13.16 19.38
CA TRP A 91 7.46 -13.19 19.53
C TRP A 91 7.85 -13.12 21.00
N TYR A 92 7.40 -12.07 21.67
CA TYR A 92 7.56 -11.91 23.12
C TYR A 92 6.59 -10.84 23.66
N SER A 93 6.27 -10.92 24.96
CA SER A 93 5.44 -9.94 25.66
C SER A 93 6.17 -9.26 26.82
N SER A 94 7.25 -9.86 27.30
CA SER A 94 8.04 -9.34 28.41
C SER A 94 9.54 -9.39 28.09
N TYR A 95 10.32 -8.48 28.70
CA TYR A 95 11.78 -8.47 28.63
C TYR A 95 12.33 -7.85 29.92
N PRO A 96 13.64 -8.00 30.23
CA PRO A 96 14.22 -7.48 31.46
C PRO A 96 13.88 -6.01 31.69
N GLY A 97 13.33 -5.67 32.87
CA GLY A 97 12.83 -4.33 33.22
C GLY A 97 11.39 -4.02 32.80
N HIS A 98 10.75 -4.87 32.01
CA HIS A 98 9.36 -4.67 31.54
C HIS A 98 8.57 -5.99 31.56
N PRO A 99 8.28 -6.56 32.75
CA PRO A 99 7.64 -7.87 32.87
C PRO A 99 6.20 -7.91 32.36
N ASN A 100 5.50 -6.76 32.31
CA ASN A 100 4.10 -6.64 31.89
C ASN A 100 3.97 -5.94 30.54
N GLY A 101 4.87 -6.21 29.60
CA GLY A 101 4.85 -5.64 28.27
C GLY A 101 3.66 -6.12 27.43
N HIS A 102 3.27 -5.33 26.44
CA HIS A 102 2.29 -5.78 25.47
C HIS A 102 2.89 -6.84 24.53
N PRO A 103 2.13 -7.85 24.11
CA PRO A 103 2.57 -8.83 23.13
C PRO A 103 3.08 -8.17 21.85
N ARG A 104 4.21 -8.67 21.37
CA ARG A 104 4.76 -8.33 20.07
C ARG A 104 4.66 -9.55 19.17
N TYR A 105 4.15 -9.31 17.97
CA TYR A 105 3.91 -10.36 16.99
C TYR A 105 4.85 -10.16 15.82
N ARG A 106 5.35 -11.26 15.26
CA ARG A 106 6.17 -11.23 14.05
C ARG A 106 5.61 -12.12 12.96
N GLY A 107 5.93 -11.82 11.73
CA GLY A 107 5.63 -12.69 10.59
C GLY A 107 6.47 -13.98 10.59
N VAL A 108 5.98 -15.02 9.96
CA VAL A 108 6.62 -16.35 9.85
C VAL A 108 6.72 -16.73 8.36
N PRO A 109 7.92 -16.89 7.80
CA PRO A 109 9.25 -16.73 8.40
C PRO A 109 9.66 -15.26 8.62
N THR A 110 9.05 -14.28 7.94
CA THR A 110 9.30 -12.84 8.00
C THR A 110 8.00 -12.06 7.95
N MET A 111 8.05 -10.78 8.25
CA MET A 111 6.88 -9.88 8.18
C MET A 111 6.21 -9.87 6.78
N THR A 112 6.95 -10.13 5.71
CA THR A 112 6.40 -10.26 4.35
C THR A 112 5.35 -11.38 4.24
N ALA A 113 5.38 -12.40 5.11
CA ALA A 113 4.39 -13.47 5.08
C ALA A 113 2.97 -12.97 5.28
N VAL A 114 2.78 -12.00 6.17
CA VAL A 114 1.48 -11.34 6.40
C VAL A 114 0.99 -10.64 5.12
N ALA A 115 1.87 -9.91 4.45
CA ALA A 115 1.52 -9.24 3.20
C ALA A 115 1.15 -10.22 2.08
N LYS A 116 1.87 -11.34 1.99
CA LYS A 116 1.58 -12.40 1.02
C LYS A 116 0.23 -13.07 1.31
N TYR A 117 -0.06 -13.32 2.57
CA TYR A 117 -1.34 -13.87 3.00
C TYR A 117 -2.50 -12.94 2.62
N LEU A 118 -2.40 -11.66 2.95
CA LEU A 118 -3.41 -10.67 2.58
C LEU A 118 -3.61 -10.56 1.06
N ALA A 119 -2.55 -10.74 0.28
CA ALA A 119 -2.61 -10.65 -1.17
C ALA A 119 -3.06 -11.95 -1.86
N THR A 120 -3.42 -13.00 -1.11
CA THR A 120 -3.98 -14.24 -1.68
C THR A 120 -5.26 -13.88 -2.43
N ASP A 121 -5.36 -14.36 -3.67
CA ASP A 121 -6.51 -14.13 -4.58
C ASP A 121 -6.75 -12.66 -4.97
N MET A 122 -5.78 -11.77 -4.69
CA MET A 122 -5.85 -10.37 -5.12
C MET A 122 -5.19 -10.14 -6.49
N ASN A 123 -5.80 -9.27 -7.27
CA ASN A 123 -5.16 -8.75 -8.48
C ASN A 123 -4.18 -7.64 -8.12
N VAL A 124 -2.88 -7.95 -8.14
CA VAL A 124 -1.80 -7.02 -7.80
C VAL A 124 -0.82 -6.89 -8.95
N LEU A 125 -0.77 -5.73 -9.59
CA LEU A 125 0.25 -5.36 -10.56
C LEU A 125 1.49 -4.88 -9.81
N ARG A 126 2.54 -5.70 -9.82
CA ARG A 126 3.84 -5.41 -9.20
C ARG A 126 4.84 -4.92 -10.24
N THR A 127 5.90 -4.26 -9.78
CA THR A 127 6.92 -3.67 -10.66
C THR A 127 6.29 -2.69 -11.66
N THR A 128 5.24 -2.02 -11.22
CA THR A 128 4.42 -1.12 -12.03
C THR A 128 4.22 0.15 -11.23
N ARG A 129 4.67 1.28 -11.76
CA ARG A 129 4.52 2.57 -11.11
C ARG A 129 3.39 3.36 -11.75
N VAL A 130 2.56 3.98 -10.92
CA VAL A 130 1.64 5.01 -11.38
C VAL A 130 2.42 6.32 -11.50
N ASP A 131 2.55 6.84 -12.71
CA ASP A 131 3.28 8.07 -13.00
C ASP A 131 2.41 9.32 -12.84
N SER A 132 1.13 9.21 -13.19
CA SER A 132 0.18 10.32 -13.03
C SER A 132 -1.24 9.82 -12.82
N ILE A 133 -2.06 10.68 -12.20
CA ILE A 133 -3.49 10.46 -12.01
C ILE A 133 -4.27 11.66 -12.54
N ARG A 134 -5.50 11.43 -13.02
CA ARG A 134 -6.41 12.47 -13.47
C ARG A 134 -7.84 12.11 -13.10
N GLN A 135 -8.69 13.12 -12.90
CA GLN A 135 -10.14 12.95 -12.92
C GLN A 135 -10.65 13.28 -14.31
N GLU A 136 -11.43 12.37 -14.86
CA GLU A 136 -12.05 12.52 -16.17
C GLU A 136 -13.57 12.49 -16.01
N SER A 137 -14.24 13.48 -16.59
CA SER A 137 -15.70 13.47 -16.67
C SER A 137 -16.12 12.61 -17.85
N VAL A 138 -16.82 11.53 -17.57
CA VAL A 138 -17.41 10.67 -18.59
C VAL A 138 -18.87 11.07 -18.74
N GLN A 139 -19.19 11.70 -19.86
CA GLN A 139 -20.58 11.95 -20.24
C GLN A 139 -21.20 10.62 -20.68
N ASP A 140 -21.80 9.93 -19.75
CA ASP A 140 -22.73 8.85 -20.07
C ASP A 140 -24.16 9.38 -19.89
N SER A 141 -25.05 8.98 -20.77
CA SER A 141 -26.35 9.58 -21.08
C SER A 141 -27.35 9.79 -19.92
N ALA A 142 -26.96 9.60 -18.67
CA ALA A 142 -27.84 9.78 -17.51
C ALA A 142 -27.18 10.35 -16.23
N GLN A 143 -25.85 10.33 -16.09
CA GLN A 143 -25.16 10.87 -14.90
C GLN A 143 -23.75 11.33 -15.25
N ASP A 144 -23.34 12.51 -14.70
CA ASP A 144 -21.94 12.94 -14.68
C ASP A 144 -21.12 11.98 -13.80
N ASN A 145 -20.58 10.93 -14.38
CA ASN A 145 -19.70 10.01 -13.69
C ASN A 145 -18.26 10.50 -13.82
N GLN A 146 -17.67 10.87 -12.69
CA GLN A 146 -16.24 11.12 -12.63
C GLN A 146 -15.50 9.80 -12.47
N LEU A 147 -14.54 9.53 -13.37
CA LEU A 147 -13.63 8.41 -13.27
C LEU A 147 -12.22 8.91 -12.96
N TRP A 148 -11.48 8.09 -12.27
CA TRP A 148 -10.05 8.26 -12.12
C TRP A 148 -9.33 7.54 -13.25
N SER A 149 -8.40 8.24 -13.89
CA SER A 149 -7.48 7.69 -14.88
C SER A 149 -6.07 7.72 -14.31
N ALA A 150 -5.41 6.58 -14.27
CA ALA A 150 -4.04 6.43 -13.79
C ALA A 150 -3.14 5.93 -14.92
N ALA A 151 -2.15 6.72 -15.31
CA ALA A 151 -1.14 6.34 -16.29
C ALA A 151 0.00 5.58 -15.60
N LEU A 152 0.42 4.48 -16.20
CA LEU A 152 1.47 3.59 -15.71
C LEU A 152 2.79 3.84 -16.45
N ASP A 153 3.90 3.48 -15.81
CA ASP A 153 5.26 3.61 -16.38
C ASP A 153 5.53 2.71 -17.60
N ASN A 154 4.68 1.72 -17.84
CA ASN A 154 4.73 0.88 -19.06
C ASN A 154 3.87 1.41 -20.21
N GLY A 155 3.21 2.56 -20.04
CA GLY A 155 2.34 3.19 -21.04
C GLY A 155 0.87 2.78 -20.96
N ASP A 156 0.51 1.80 -20.14
CA ASP A 156 -0.88 1.41 -19.93
C ASP A 156 -1.63 2.45 -19.11
N THR A 157 -2.97 2.38 -19.16
CA THR A 157 -3.86 3.24 -18.37
C THR A 157 -4.89 2.39 -17.63
N ILE A 158 -5.17 2.76 -16.40
CA ILE A 158 -6.22 2.16 -15.56
C ILE A 158 -7.30 3.20 -15.33
N SER A 159 -8.57 2.81 -15.55
CA SER A 159 -9.75 3.60 -15.21
C SER A 159 -10.43 3.01 -13.98
N ALA A 160 -10.75 3.84 -12.99
CA ALA A 160 -11.38 3.41 -11.75
C ALA A 160 -12.45 4.41 -11.29
N LYS A 161 -13.51 3.91 -10.61
CA LYS A 161 -14.54 4.78 -10.00
C LYS A 161 -14.02 5.49 -8.75
N ALA A 162 -13.10 4.85 -8.02
CA ALA A 162 -12.46 5.40 -6.83
C ALA A 162 -10.96 5.11 -6.82
N LEU A 163 -10.20 6.00 -6.18
CA LEU A 163 -8.77 5.90 -6.03
C LEU A 163 -8.41 5.93 -4.54
N LEU A 164 -7.61 4.95 -4.09
CA LEU A 164 -7.04 4.90 -2.75
C LEU A 164 -5.50 4.93 -2.86
N ILE A 165 -4.88 5.97 -2.32
CA ILE A 165 -3.42 6.10 -2.32
C ILE A 165 -2.90 5.74 -0.93
N THR A 166 -2.10 4.69 -0.83
CA THR A 166 -1.48 4.22 0.43
C THR A 166 0.05 4.36 0.43
N SER A 167 0.58 5.05 -0.56
CA SER A 167 2.00 5.40 -0.64
C SER A 167 2.38 6.40 0.47
N PRO A 168 3.68 6.52 0.81
CA PRO A 168 4.14 7.56 1.73
C PRO A 168 3.73 8.96 1.27
N VAL A 169 3.47 9.86 2.25
CA VAL A 169 2.95 11.21 1.99
C VAL A 169 3.70 11.98 0.91
N PRO A 170 5.03 12.00 0.82
CA PRO A 170 5.73 12.70 -0.26
C PRO A 170 5.32 12.19 -1.65
N GLN A 171 5.25 10.86 -1.84
CA GLN A 171 4.82 10.26 -3.10
C GLN A 171 3.34 10.52 -3.42
N THR A 172 2.50 10.59 -2.38
CA THR A 172 1.09 10.97 -2.53
C THR A 172 0.96 12.41 -3.02
N ILE A 173 1.75 13.33 -2.48
CA ILE A 173 1.78 14.73 -2.91
C ILE A 173 2.19 14.84 -4.38
N ASP A 174 3.23 14.12 -4.78
CA ASP A 174 3.71 14.09 -6.18
C ASP A 174 2.60 13.61 -7.13
N LEU A 175 1.89 12.54 -6.75
CA LEU A 175 0.76 12.03 -7.54
C LEU A 175 -0.40 13.02 -7.62
N LEU A 176 -0.78 13.67 -6.52
CA LEU A 176 -1.83 14.70 -6.52
C LEU A 176 -1.44 15.87 -7.43
N ALA A 177 -0.18 16.31 -7.35
CA ALA A 177 0.35 17.37 -8.19
C ALA A 177 0.34 17.00 -9.69
N SER A 178 0.63 15.75 -10.04
CA SER A 178 0.62 15.27 -11.44
C SER A 178 -0.75 15.43 -12.12
N GLY A 179 -1.83 15.37 -11.34
CA GLY A 179 -3.20 15.51 -11.83
C GLY A 179 -3.83 16.87 -11.56
N ASN A 180 -3.09 17.83 -11.00
CA ASN A 180 -3.63 19.09 -10.48
C ASN A 180 -4.80 18.89 -9.50
N ILE A 181 -4.73 17.84 -8.68
CA ILE A 181 -5.78 17.49 -7.72
C ILE A 181 -5.61 18.37 -6.47
N SER A 182 -6.59 19.24 -6.25
CA SER A 182 -6.63 20.08 -5.06
C SER A 182 -7.11 19.30 -3.84
N VAL A 183 -6.38 19.43 -2.73
CA VAL A 183 -6.80 18.90 -1.45
C VAL A 183 -7.59 19.97 -0.70
N PRO A 184 -8.77 19.67 -0.13
CA PRO A 184 -9.50 20.62 0.67
C PRO A 184 -8.65 21.23 1.79
N ALA A 185 -8.79 22.54 2.04
CA ALA A 185 -7.93 23.27 2.98
C ALA A 185 -7.92 22.67 4.39
N ASP A 186 -9.06 22.15 4.86
CA ASP A 186 -9.22 21.48 6.16
C ASP A 186 -8.46 20.13 6.23
N LYS A 187 -8.07 19.57 5.10
CA LYS A 187 -7.28 18.33 5.00
C LYS A 187 -5.81 18.58 4.68
N GLN A 188 -5.45 19.78 4.21
CA GLN A 188 -4.08 20.12 3.79
C GLN A 188 -3.07 19.87 4.90
N ALA A 189 -3.37 20.24 6.13
CA ALA A 189 -2.49 20.05 7.28
C ALA A 189 -2.12 18.55 7.54
N ARG A 190 -2.93 17.60 7.06
CA ARG A 190 -2.65 16.17 7.17
C ARG A 190 -1.58 15.69 6.16
N LEU A 191 -1.35 16.49 5.12
CA LEU A 191 -0.31 16.25 4.12
C LEU A 191 0.99 16.98 4.45
N ASP A 192 1.00 17.82 5.48
CA ASP A 192 2.23 18.47 5.95
C ASP A 192 3.17 17.42 6.51
N PHE A 193 4.04 16.95 5.63
CA PHE A 193 5.06 15.97 5.98
C PHE A 193 6.30 16.71 6.49
N ARG A 194 6.48 16.73 7.80
CA ARG A 194 7.77 17.10 8.39
C ARG A 194 8.71 15.92 8.24
N LYS A 195 9.79 16.12 7.50
CA LYS A 195 10.88 15.15 7.40
C LYS A 195 11.43 14.91 8.81
N ILE A 196 11.03 13.80 9.44
CA ILE A 196 11.66 13.36 10.68
C ILE A 196 13.03 12.82 10.26
N ILE A 197 14.07 13.59 10.49
CA ILE A 197 15.45 13.15 10.35
C ILE A 197 15.74 12.25 11.54
N TRP A 198 15.69 10.94 11.32
CA TRP A 198 15.95 9.94 12.37
C TRP A 198 17.41 9.87 12.77
N TRP A 199 18.32 10.45 11.99
CA TRP A 199 19.74 10.43 12.25
C TRP A 199 20.45 11.59 11.55
N GLU A 200 20.78 12.62 12.30
CA GLU A 200 21.95 13.43 12.00
C GLU A 200 23.10 12.81 12.77
N SER A 201 24.04 12.19 12.06
CA SER A 201 25.34 11.85 12.66
C SER A 201 25.91 13.13 13.24
N PRO A 202 26.27 13.19 14.54
CA PRO A 202 26.97 14.36 15.05
C PRO A 202 28.25 14.50 14.23
N ALA A 203 28.34 15.61 13.50
CA ALA A 203 29.56 15.96 12.79
C ALA A 203 30.69 15.92 13.83
N SER A 204 31.68 15.09 13.57
CA SER A 204 32.94 15.08 14.29
C SER A 204 33.52 16.48 14.21
N HIS A 205 33.36 17.24 15.27
CA HIS A 205 34.15 18.44 15.46
C HIS A 205 35.56 17.99 15.89
N ASN A 206 36.48 18.07 14.95
CA ASN A 206 37.93 18.24 15.26
C ASN A 206 38.20 19.70 15.59
#